data_b380dbb3c468525e3d040a68126adfc6
#
_entry.id   b380dbb3c468525e3d040a68126adfc6
#
_cell.length_a   1.000
_cell.length_b   1.000
_cell.length_c   1.000
_cell.angle_alpha   90.00
_cell.angle_beta   90.00
_cell.angle_gamma   90.00
#
_symmetry.space_group_name_H-M   'P 1'
#
loop_
_entity.id
_entity.type
_entity.pdbx_description
1 polymer ?
#
loop_
_entity_poly.entity_id
_entity_poly.type
_entity_poly.pdbx_seq_one_letter_code
_entity_poly.pdbx_strand_id
1 'polypeptide(L)'
;PVTPDEDPAYNNPDMESCPDYSQRKYYPDLKYLSWDLEPGDCICHHPLTVHGAGANNSPTQARAAISIRYLGEDVTWDPRPNVMKLPEPPNLKIGVFPNDDKIFPVVWEKA
;
A
#
# COMPACT_ATOMS: atom_id res chain seq x y z
N PRO A 1 -13.93 2.57 5.38
CA PRO A 1 -12.61 3.08 5.05
C PRO A 1 -12.13 3.87 6.24
N VAL A 2 -11.01 3.44 6.81
CA VAL A 2 -10.33 4.18 7.87
C VAL A 2 -9.82 5.47 7.22
N THR A 3 -10.19 6.60 7.74
CA THR A 3 -9.63 7.86 7.29
C THR A 3 -8.20 8.00 7.82
N PRO A 4 -7.31 8.72 7.12
CA PRO A 4 -5.94 8.94 7.60
C PRO A 4 -5.87 9.50 9.01
N ASP A 5 -6.90 10.25 9.43
CA ASP A 5 -6.98 10.87 10.75
C ASP A 5 -7.27 9.87 11.89
N GLU A 6 -7.75 8.68 11.56
CA GLU A 6 -8.13 7.65 12.54
C GLU A 6 -7.06 6.58 12.76
N ASP A 7 -6.08 6.46 11.85
CA ASP A 7 -4.98 5.50 11.98
C ASP A 7 -3.68 6.22 12.34
N PRO A 8 -3.15 5.99 13.56
CA PRO A 8 -1.87 6.58 13.99
C PRO A 8 -0.69 6.26 13.06
N ALA A 9 -0.77 5.20 12.25
CA ALA A 9 0.26 4.87 11.27
C ALA A 9 0.38 5.91 10.15
N TYR A 10 -0.69 6.65 9.87
CA TYR A 10 -0.71 7.70 8.84
C TYR A 10 -0.60 9.11 9.40
N ASN A 11 -0.73 9.27 10.72
CA ASN A 11 -0.66 10.57 11.38
C ASN A 11 0.74 10.76 12.00
N ASN A 12 1.72 11.06 11.16
CA ASN A 12 3.06 11.40 11.60
C ASN A 12 3.25 12.92 11.53
N PRO A 13 3.37 13.62 12.68
CA PRO A 13 3.52 15.09 12.70
C PRO A 13 4.82 15.57 12.02
N ASP A 14 5.81 14.71 11.87
CA ASP A 14 7.08 15.03 11.23
C ASP A 14 7.06 14.86 9.70
N MET A 15 5.94 14.41 9.14
CA MET A 15 5.78 14.23 7.70
C MET A 15 4.78 15.23 7.14
N GLU A 16 5.08 15.74 5.96
CA GLU A 16 4.14 16.55 5.20
C GLU A 16 2.91 15.71 4.83
N SER A 17 1.73 16.28 5.00
CA SER A 17 0.47 15.62 4.64
C SER A 17 0.40 15.41 3.13
N CYS A 18 0.03 14.21 2.72
CA CYS A 18 -0.22 13.92 1.31
C CYS A 18 -1.42 14.73 0.83
N PRO A 19 -1.30 15.51 -0.26
CA PRO A 19 -2.41 16.24 -0.82
C PRO A 19 -3.57 15.30 -1.25
N ASP A 20 -4.79 15.78 -1.12
CA ASP A 20 -5.97 15.04 -1.58
C ASP A 20 -6.11 15.14 -3.11
N TYR A 21 -5.40 14.27 -3.81
CA TYR A 21 -5.44 14.19 -5.27
C TYR A 21 -6.78 13.69 -5.83
N SER A 22 -7.73 13.23 -5.01
CA SER A 22 -9.07 12.89 -5.48
C SER A 22 -9.83 14.13 -5.99
N GLN A 23 -9.46 15.28 -5.48
CA GLN A 23 -10.05 16.56 -5.86
C GLN A 23 -9.43 17.11 -7.17
N ARG A 24 -9.71 16.43 -8.26
CA ARG A 24 -9.13 16.68 -9.61
C ARG A 24 -9.16 18.14 -10.06
N LYS A 25 -10.13 18.93 -9.59
CA LYS A 25 -10.26 20.35 -9.94
C LYS A 25 -9.06 21.20 -9.51
N TYR A 26 -8.33 20.77 -8.48
CA TYR A 26 -7.15 21.48 -8.00
C TYR A 26 -5.85 20.99 -8.65
N TYR A 27 -5.92 19.89 -9.41
CA TYR A 27 -4.76 19.25 -10.04
C TYR A 27 -5.04 18.97 -11.52
N PRO A 28 -5.35 20.00 -12.33
CA PRO A 28 -5.79 19.82 -13.72
C PRO A 28 -4.71 19.21 -14.62
N ASP A 29 -3.44 19.41 -14.27
CA ASP A 29 -2.31 18.93 -15.07
C ASP A 29 -1.93 17.47 -14.77
N LEU A 30 -2.53 16.86 -13.74
CA LEU A 30 -2.26 15.46 -13.41
C LEU A 30 -3.07 14.51 -14.29
N LYS A 31 -2.38 13.52 -14.80
CA LYS A 31 -3.03 12.42 -15.53
C LYS A 31 -3.47 11.34 -14.55
N TYR A 32 -4.79 11.16 -14.45
CA TYR A 32 -5.39 10.10 -13.65
C TYR A 32 -5.63 8.88 -14.52
N LEU A 33 -5.11 7.74 -14.10
CA LEU A 33 -5.31 6.45 -14.75
C LEU A 33 -6.39 5.66 -14.00
N SER A 34 -7.27 5.03 -14.74
CA SER A 34 -8.26 4.09 -14.18
C SER A 34 -8.58 3.03 -15.23
N TRP A 35 -8.99 1.88 -14.76
CA TRP A 35 -9.32 0.74 -15.60
C TRP A 35 -10.59 0.09 -15.09
N ASP A 36 -11.41 -0.39 -16.02
CA ASP A 36 -12.50 -1.31 -15.71
C ASP A 36 -11.91 -2.72 -15.61
N LEU A 37 -12.04 -3.32 -14.44
CA LEU A 37 -11.42 -4.61 -14.12
C LEU A 37 -12.49 -5.66 -13.89
N GLU A 38 -12.25 -6.84 -14.45
CA GLU A 38 -13.06 -8.03 -14.20
C GLU A 38 -12.47 -8.88 -13.04
N PRO A 39 -13.26 -9.76 -12.43
CA PRO A 39 -12.75 -10.68 -11.43
C PRO A 39 -11.57 -11.51 -11.95
N GLY A 40 -10.43 -11.41 -11.28
CA GLY A 40 -9.17 -12.04 -11.69
C GLY A 40 -8.15 -11.08 -12.27
N ASP A 41 -8.57 -9.90 -12.67
CA ASP A 41 -7.63 -8.86 -13.10
C ASP A 41 -6.85 -8.27 -11.92
N CYS A 42 -5.67 -7.74 -12.21
CA CYS A 42 -4.84 -7.08 -11.22
C CYS A 42 -4.17 -5.81 -11.77
N ILE A 43 -3.88 -4.90 -10.87
CA ILE A 43 -3.04 -3.74 -11.13
C ILE A 43 -1.75 -3.89 -10.33
N CYS A 44 -0.61 -3.84 -11.02
CA CYS A 44 0.69 -3.75 -10.38
C CYS A 44 1.19 -2.31 -10.42
N HIS A 45 1.63 -1.79 -9.30
CA HIS A 45 2.22 -0.46 -9.22
C HIS A 45 3.30 -0.39 -8.14
N HIS A 46 4.20 0.56 -8.29
CA HIS A 46 5.20 0.83 -7.27
C HIS A 46 4.52 1.33 -5.97
N PRO A 47 5.02 0.98 -4.78
CA PRO A 47 4.41 1.38 -3.50
C PRO A 47 4.31 2.90 -3.31
N LEU A 48 5.22 3.68 -3.91
CA LEU A 48 5.17 5.15 -3.87
C LEU A 48 4.18 5.78 -4.87
N THR A 49 3.48 4.98 -5.68
CA THR A 49 2.46 5.49 -6.58
C THR A 49 1.23 5.91 -5.76
N VAL A 50 0.84 7.17 -5.88
CA VAL A 50 -0.40 7.65 -5.27
C VAL A 50 -1.58 6.95 -5.92
N HIS A 51 -2.36 6.26 -5.13
CA HIS A 51 -3.49 5.48 -5.62
C HIS A 51 -4.64 5.52 -4.62
N GLY A 52 -5.82 5.23 -5.11
CA GLY A 52 -7.02 5.18 -4.29
C GLY A 52 -8.19 4.57 -5.05
N ALA A 53 -9.28 4.36 -4.34
CA ALA A 53 -10.53 3.91 -4.94
C ALA A 53 -11.67 4.78 -4.40
N GLY A 54 -12.56 5.19 -5.30
CA GLY A 54 -13.79 5.86 -4.94
C GLY A 54 -14.76 4.93 -4.18
N ALA A 55 -15.83 5.51 -3.68
CA ALA A 55 -16.91 4.75 -3.08
C ALA A 55 -17.55 3.78 -4.09
N ASN A 56 -17.96 2.61 -3.62
CA ASN A 56 -18.79 1.73 -4.42
C ASN A 56 -20.24 2.25 -4.41
N ASN A 57 -20.70 2.71 -5.53
CA ASN A 57 -22.06 3.26 -5.70
C ASN A 57 -23.06 2.23 -6.23
N SER A 58 -22.66 0.97 -6.43
CA SER A 58 -23.57 -0.10 -6.85
C SER A 58 -24.49 -0.50 -5.68
N PRO A 59 -25.80 -0.51 -5.87
CA PRO A 59 -26.73 -0.97 -4.85
C PRO A 59 -26.78 -2.50 -4.70
N THR A 60 -26.23 -3.23 -5.66
CA THR A 60 -26.39 -4.69 -5.76
C THR A 60 -25.08 -5.47 -5.83
N GLN A 61 -23.95 -4.81 -6.09
CA GLN A 61 -22.65 -5.46 -6.25
C GLN A 61 -21.68 -4.98 -5.19
N ALA A 62 -21.12 -5.92 -4.44
CA ALA A 62 -20.01 -5.65 -3.56
C ALA A 62 -18.70 -5.62 -4.36
N ARG A 63 -17.75 -4.77 -3.93
CA ARG A 63 -16.37 -4.76 -4.43
C ARG A 63 -15.46 -5.35 -3.36
N ALA A 64 -14.68 -6.34 -3.75
CA ALA A 64 -13.60 -6.88 -2.94
C ALA A 64 -12.29 -6.77 -3.71
N ALA A 65 -11.20 -6.48 -3.02
CA ALA A 65 -9.86 -6.47 -3.59
C ALA A 65 -8.87 -7.00 -2.56
N ILE A 66 -7.84 -7.70 -3.04
CA ILE A 66 -6.71 -8.15 -2.24
C ILE A 66 -5.53 -7.25 -2.60
N SER A 67 -4.84 -6.74 -1.59
CA SER A 67 -3.59 -6.01 -1.76
C SER A 67 -2.43 -6.89 -1.29
N ILE A 68 -1.57 -7.28 -2.23
CA ILE A 68 -0.37 -8.07 -1.97
C ILE A 68 0.84 -7.17 -2.15
N ARG A 69 1.78 -7.25 -1.24
CA ARG A 69 3.03 -6.49 -1.31
C ARG A 69 4.20 -7.45 -1.49
N TYR A 70 4.97 -7.22 -2.54
CA TYR A 70 6.20 -7.95 -2.77
C TYR A 70 7.39 -7.08 -2.37
N LEU A 71 8.38 -7.70 -1.76
CA LEU A 71 9.63 -7.06 -1.39
C LEU A 71 10.71 -7.47 -2.38
N GLY A 72 11.51 -6.52 -2.84
CA GLY A 72 12.68 -6.79 -3.68
C GLY A 72 13.90 -7.19 -2.84
N GLU A 73 14.96 -7.63 -3.50
CA GLU A 73 16.21 -8.09 -2.86
C GLU A 73 17.01 -6.97 -2.18
N ASP A 74 16.68 -5.71 -2.47
CA ASP A 74 17.34 -4.52 -1.97
C ASP A 74 16.67 -3.92 -0.73
N VAL A 75 15.55 -4.48 -0.26
CA VAL A 75 14.85 -3.96 0.90
C VAL A 75 15.56 -4.31 2.20
N THR A 76 15.42 -3.44 3.19
CA THR A 76 15.94 -3.64 4.53
C THR A 76 14.86 -3.47 5.58
N TRP A 77 14.94 -4.23 6.65
CA TRP A 77 14.03 -4.14 7.78
C TRP A 77 14.19 -2.82 8.54
N ASP A 78 13.10 -2.09 8.64
CA ASP A 78 13.04 -0.81 9.37
C ASP A 78 11.73 -0.67 10.13
N PRO A 79 11.68 -1.06 11.42
CA PRO A 79 10.49 -1.05 12.27
C PRO A 79 10.25 0.33 12.90
N ARG A 80 10.52 1.41 12.18
CA ARG A 80 10.28 2.77 12.69
C ARG A 80 8.79 3.02 13.01
N PRO A 81 8.46 4.04 13.81
CA PRO A 81 7.07 4.48 14.01
C PRO A 81 6.38 4.81 12.69
N ASN A 82 5.05 4.66 12.67
CA ASN A 82 4.21 5.02 11.52
C ASN A 82 4.42 4.15 10.27
N VAL A 83 4.88 2.91 10.43
CA VAL A 83 4.85 1.89 9.38
C VAL A 83 3.69 0.92 9.63
N MET A 84 3.30 0.21 8.58
CA MET A 84 2.29 -0.85 8.69
C MET A 84 2.71 -1.87 9.76
N LYS A 85 1.85 -2.09 10.74
CA LYS A 85 2.07 -3.08 11.77
C LYS A 85 1.77 -4.47 11.20
N LEU A 86 2.73 -5.38 11.39
CA LEU A 86 2.52 -6.79 11.12
C LEU A 86 1.82 -7.46 12.32
N PRO A 87 0.91 -8.42 12.10
CA PRO A 87 0.29 -9.17 13.19
C PRO A 87 1.30 -9.87 14.10
N GLU A 88 2.35 -10.41 13.50
CA GLU A 88 3.49 -11.01 14.19
C GLU A 88 4.76 -10.33 13.63
N PRO A 89 5.32 -9.35 14.37
CA PRO A 89 6.54 -8.69 13.91
C PRO A 89 7.72 -9.68 13.96
N PRO A 90 8.55 -9.71 12.91
CA PRO A 90 9.73 -10.58 12.91
C PRO A 90 10.75 -10.09 13.93
N ASN A 91 11.51 -11.02 14.50
CA ASN A 91 12.64 -10.71 15.36
C ASN A 91 13.90 -10.44 14.53
N LEU A 92 13.89 -9.35 13.78
CA LEU A 92 14.96 -8.96 12.87
C LEU A 92 15.68 -7.72 13.36
N LYS A 93 16.98 -7.64 13.08
CA LYS A 93 17.77 -6.42 13.32
C LYS A 93 17.43 -5.37 12.25
N ILE A 94 17.46 -4.11 12.64
CA ILE A 94 17.32 -2.99 11.70
C ILE A 94 18.43 -3.05 10.65
N GLY A 95 18.07 -2.78 9.40
CA GLY A 95 19.00 -2.74 8.27
C GLY A 95 19.36 -4.09 7.65
N VAL A 96 18.86 -5.22 8.19
CA VAL A 96 19.04 -6.52 7.52
C VAL A 96 17.94 -6.78 6.50
N PHE A 97 18.23 -7.63 5.51
CA PHE A 97 17.20 -8.16 4.62
C PHE A 97 16.16 -8.94 5.45
N PRO A 98 14.87 -8.77 5.22
CA PRO A 98 13.81 -9.44 5.97
C PRO A 98 13.74 -10.93 5.61
N ASN A 99 14.64 -11.71 6.18
CA ASN A 99 14.75 -13.15 6.01
C ASN A 99 13.99 -13.87 7.14
N ASP A 100 12.69 -14.03 6.94
CA ASP A 100 11.79 -14.77 7.84
C ASP A 100 10.72 -15.46 6.99
N ASP A 101 10.92 -16.73 6.68
CA ASP A 101 10.06 -17.49 5.77
C ASP A 101 8.61 -17.60 6.23
N LYS A 102 8.35 -17.42 7.53
CA LYS A 102 6.98 -17.41 8.06
C LYS A 102 6.21 -16.14 7.70
N ILE A 103 6.92 -15.00 7.72
CA ILE A 103 6.32 -13.66 7.54
C ILE A 103 6.57 -13.14 6.13
N PHE A 104 7.75 -13.41 5.59
CA PHE A 104 8.21 -12.98 4.26
C PHE A 104 8.68 -14.18 3.43
N PRO A 105 7.76 -15.10 3.06
CA PRO A 105 8.15 -16.27 2.28
C PRO A 105 8.70 -15.85 0.91
N VAL A 106 9.76 -16.51 0.47
CA VAL A 106 10.28 -16.34 -0.88
C VAL A 106 9.26 -16.87 -1.87
N VAL A 107 8.79 -16.01 -2.77
CA VAL A 107 7.78 -16.35 -3.77
C VAL A 107 8.36 -16.50 -5.18
N TRP A 108 9.57 -15.98 -5.38
CA TRP A 108 10.31 -16.12 -6.65
C TRP A 108 11.81 -15.95 -6.40
N GLU A 109 12.61 -16.81 -7.03
CA GLU A 109 14.06 -16.72 -7.10
C GLU A 109 14.51 -16.77 -8.56
N LYS A 110 15.56 -16.04 -8.86
CA LYS A 110 16.20 -16.12 -10.17
C LYS A 110 16.94 -17.46 -10.28
N ALA A 111 16.62 -18.22 -11.33
CA ALA A 111 17.34 -19.44 -11.67
C ALA A 111 18.80 -19.16 -12.08
#